data_5dabcdc7fdf3f679f77a5fba7cb917fb
#
_entry.id   5dabcdc7fdf3f679f77a5fba7cb917fb
#
_cell.length_a   1.000
_cell.length_b   1.000
_cell.length_c   1.000
_cell.angle_alpha   90.00
_cell.angle_beta   90.00
_cell.angle_gamma   90.00
#
_symmetry.space_group_name_H-M   'P 1'
#
loop_
_entity.id
_entity.type
_entity.pdbx_description
1 polymer ?
#
loop_
_entity_poly.entity_id
_entity_poly.type
_entity_poly.pdbx_seq_one_letter_code
_entity_poly.pdbx_strand_id
1 'polypeptide(L)'
;MTTLLSIPHKQILDRRNIIKGAAALATTAVSVKAASAATAPPLGQTGAPTTASEPLPLGPLPGGRYPDSHLESAKKGPPSFGPPDFPAFAGTMAVERVATGFRWAEGPVYFAAGRYVLFSDIPNNRIMRFCEDDGHVSVYRQPSMNSNGNTIDREGRLISCEHSGRRVTRTELDGSITIIADKYNGKRLNSPNDAVVTSDGAIWFTDPIYGIGGYYEGIKAEPEQEKHNVYRVDPKSGDIKVVVDDFVEPNGIALSPDEKKLYVIDTGFTDGPNNPSQIRSFDLDVSAGKVSNSKVFADMPKPSITDGVRTDTDGRVWLSVGWGDPNEDGVRCYTPAGELLGKIHIPETVANLCFGGQQRNRLYICGSTSLYAVYTSVQGSMKP
;
A
#
# COMPACT_ATOMS: atom_id res chain seq x y z
N MET A 1 48.03 25.64 6.32
CA MET A 1 46.89 26.19 5.57
C MET A 1 46.21 25.00 4.87
N THR A 2 45.25 24.42 5.53
CA THR A 2 44.51 23.26 5.00
C THR A 2 43.04 23.66 5.01
N THR A 3 42.52 23.87 3.82
CA THR A 3 41.13 24.31 3.58
C THR A 3 40.20 23.12 3.74
N LEU A 4 39.37 23.15 4.79
CA LEU A 4 38.27 22.21 4.97
C LEU A 4 37.12 22.62 4.03
N LEU A 5 36.84 21.79 3.04
CA LEU A 5 35.62 21.85 2.21
C LEU A 5 34.47 21.31 3.04
N SER A 6 33.53 22.19 3.40
CA SER A 6 32.26 21.85 4.01
C SER A 6 31.35 21.14 3.01
N ILE A 7 30.92 19.93 3.35
CA ILE A 7 29.88 19.19 2.62
C ILE A 7 28.52 19.83 2.99
N PRO A 8 27.69 20.21 2.01
CA PRO A 8 26.36 20.75 2.32
C PRO A 8 25.45 19.67 2.89
N HIS A 9 24.78 19.96 4.00
CA HIS A 9 23.74 19.15 4.60
C HIS A 9 22.65 18.85 3.55
N LYS A 10 22.37 17.58 3.31
CA LYS A 10 21.19 17.11 2.61
C LYS A 10 19.95 17.71 3.27
N GLN A 11 19.22 18.56 2.55
CA GLN A 11 17.86 18.90 2.95
C GLN A 11 17.00 17.64 2.72
N ILE A 12 16.64 16.99 3.80
CA ILE A 12 15.60 15.96 3.79
C ILE A 12 14.29 16.68 3.46
N LEU A 13 13.71 16.37 2.32
CA LEU A 13 12.37 16.85 1.97
C LEU A 13 11.38 16.24 2.97
N ASP A 14 10.99 17.03 3.96
CA ASP A 14 9.96 16.65 4.92
C ASP A 14 8.65 16.41 4.13
N ARG A 15 8.00 15.25 4.33
CA ARG A 15 6.69 14.91 3.74
C ARG A 15 5.66 16.03 3.90
N ARG A 16 5.78 16.87 4.94
CA ARG A 16 4.97 18.08 5.12
C ARG A 16 5.15 19.11 4.01
N ASN A 17 6.30 19.14 3.36
CA ASN A 17 6.56 20.07 2.27
C ASN A 17 5.99 19.55 0.93
N ILE A 18 5.89 18.24 0.77
CA ILE A 18 5.19 17.62 -0.39
C ILE A 18 3.69 17.88 -0.28
N ILE A 19 3.10 17.71 0.91
CA ILE A 19 1.68 18.03 1.16
C ILE A 19 1.41 19.53 0.99
N LYS A 20 2.33 20.41 1.43
CA LYS A 20 2.20 21.86 1.22
C LYS A 20 2.37 22.25 -0.26
N GLY A 21 3.20 21.56 -1.02
CA GLY A 21 3.35 21.78 -2.45
C GLY A 21 2.07 21.44 -3.22
N ALA A 22 1.43 20.32 -2.92
CA ALA A 22 0.16 19.93 -3.51
C ALA A 22 -1.00 20.88 -3.13
N ALA A 23 -1.03 21.35 -1.88
CA ALA A 23 -2.02 22.33 -1.41
C ALA A 23 -1.80 23.74 -2.03
N ALA A 24 -0.56 24.12 -2.34
CA ALA A 24 -0.26 25.42 -2.96
C ALA A 24 -0.63 25.48 -4.47
N LEU A 25 -0.66 24.33 -5.14
CA LEU A 25 -1.12 24.25 -6.54
C LEU A 25 -2.65 24.28 -6.66
N ALA A 26 -3.37 23.89 -5.60
CA ALA A 26 -4.84 23.94 -5.58
C ALA A 26 -5.44 25.33 -5.26
N THR A 27 -4.64 26.31 -4.83
CA THR A 27 -5.14 27.62 -4.39
C THR A 27 -5.08 28.75 -5.45
N THR A 28 -4.68 28.46 -6.67
CA THR A 28 -4.54 29.52 -7.71
C THR A 28 -5.67 29.58 -8.76
N ALA A 29 -6.81 29.00 -8.53
CA ALA A 29 -7.93 29.16 -9.45
C ALA A 29 -9.30 29.05 -8.77
N VAL A 30 -9.67 29.97 -7.88
CA VAL A 30 -11.10 30.31 -7.68
C VAL A 30 -11.23 31.77 -7.24
N SER A 31 -11.54 32.64 -8.18
CA SER A 31 -12.15 33.94 -7.88
C SER A 31 -13.62 33.73 -7.60
N VAL A 32 -14.03 33.83 -6.34
CA VAL A 32 -15.44 33.76 -5.94
C VAL A 32 -16.09 35.09 -6.22
N LYS A 33 -16.95 35.14 -7.23
CA LYS A 33 -17.98 36.19 -7.31
C LYS A 33 -19.07 35.88 -6.29
N ALA A 34 -19.30 36.80 -5.39
CA ALA A 34 -20.43 36.76 -4.45
C ALA A 34 -21.76 36.68 -5.24
N ALA A 35 -22.50 35.60 -5.05
CA ALA A 35 -23.85 35.44 -5.55
C ALA A 35 -24.83 35.71 -4.40
N SER A 36 -25.83 36.56 -4.69
CA SER A 36 -26.92 36.97 -3.83
C SER A 36 -27.76 35.77 -3.37
N ALA A 37 -28.29 35.90 -2.14
CA ALA A 37 -29.22 34.95 -1.57
C ALA A 37 -30.43 34.68 -2.48
N ALA A 38 -30.56 33.44 -2.92
CA ALA A 38 -31.77 32.95 -3.57
C ALA A 38 -32.58 32.15 -2.56
N THR A 39 -33.85 32.49 -2.42
CA THR A 39 -34.86 31.83 -1.63
C THR A 39 -35.04 30.36 -2.05
N ALA A 40 -35.18 29.47 -1.09
CA ALA A 40 -35.43 28.04 -1.32
C ALA A 40 -36.73 27.82 -2.12
N PRO A 41 -36.75 26.91 -3.09
CA PRO A 41 -37.96 26.51 -3.80
C PRO A 41 -38.81 25.56 -2.94
N PRO A 42 -40.16 25.54 -3.18
CA PRO A 42 -41.08 24.72 -2.41
C PRO A 42 -40.88 23.21 -2.69
N LEU A 43 -41.06 22.41 -1.65
CA LEU A 43 -41.09 20.96 -1.67
C LEU A 43 -42.15 20.45 -2.67
N GLY A 44 -41.76 19.80 -3.73
CA GLY A 44 -42.68 19.07 -4.59
C GLY A 44 -42.38 19.11 -6.10
N GLN A 45 -41.16 18.77 -6.54
CA GLN A 45 -40.98 18.33 -7.92
C GLN A 45 -39.93 17.22 -7.97
N THR A 46 -40.40 16.00 -8.22
CA THR A 46 -39.55 14.84 -8.61
C THR A 46 -39.09 15.07 -10.04
N GLY A 47 -38.02 15.79 -10.22
CA GLY A 47 -37.27 15.83 -11.48
C GLY A 47 -36.32 14.68 -11.54
N ALA A 48 -36.38 13.87 -12.59
CA ALA A 48 -35.38 12.88 -12.89
C ALA A 48 -33.98 13.53 -12.96
N PRO A 49 -32.92 12.87 -12.50
CA PRO A 49 -31.57 13.45 -12.54
C PRO A 49 -31.12 13.59 -13.99
N THR A 50 -30.93 14.82 -14.41
CA THR A 50 -30.30 15.14 -15.69
C THR A 50 -28.79 15.00 -15.53
N THR A 51 -28.23 14.09 -16.33
CA THR A 51 -26.84 14.00 -16.79
C THR A 51 -25.71 14.06 -15.76
N ALA A 52 -25.06 12.93 -15.69
CA ALA A 52 -23.62 12.69 -15.52
C ALA A 52 -22.74 13.79 -14.92
N SER A 53 -22.03 13.40 -13.88
CA SER A 53 -20.68 13.81 -13.51
C SER A 53 -20.45 14.71 -12.30
N GLU A 54 -21.29 14.66 -11.30
CA GLU A 54 -20.74 14.98 -9.98
C GLU A 54 -20.45 13.67 -9.24
N PRO A 55 -19.23 13.49 -8.70
CA PRO A 55 -18.97 12.34 -7.85
C PRO A 55 -19.99 12.38 -6.71
N LEU A 56 -20.69 11.27 -6.50
CA LEU A 56 -21.60 11.14 -5.36
C LEU A 56 -20.85 11.55 -4.10
N PRO A 57 -21.37 12.49 -3.30
CA PRO A 57 -20.72 12.86 -2.06
C PRO A 57 -20.48 11.58 -1.26
N LEU A 58 -19.26 11.44 -0.72
CA LEU A 58 -18.91 10.33 0.14
C LEU A 58 -19.93 10.28 1.26
N GLY A 59 -20.91 9.36 1.17
CA GLY A 59 -22.00 9.25 2.11
C GLY A 59 -21.51 8.92 3.53
N PRO A 60 -22.32 9.12 4.56
CA PRO A 60 -22.02 8.64 5.90
C PRO A 60 -21.85 7.11 5.88
N LEU A 61 -20.94 6.60 6.70
CA LEU A 61 -20.62 5.19 6.87
C LEU A 61 -21.81 4.29 7.14
N PRO A 62 -21.80 3.03 6.67
CA PRO A 62 -20.94 2.37 5.70
C PRO A 62 -21.55 2.38 4.30
N GLY A 63 -20.74 2.47 3.25
CA GLY A 63 -21.19 2.06 1.94
C GLY A 63 -21.43 3.14 0.89
N GLY A 64 -20.49 4.08 0.71
CA GLY A 64 -20.42 4.81 -0.55
C GLY A 64 -20.00 3.87 -1.68
N ARG A 65 -20.77 3.78 -2.76
CA ARG A 65 -20.36 3.07 -3.98
C ARG A 65 -19.93 4.08 -5.02
N TYR A 66 -18.81 3.80 -5.65
CA TYR A 66 -18.33 4.58 -6.78
C TYR A 66 -18.82 3.92 -8.07
N PRO A 67 -19.26 4.72 -9.07
CA PRO A 67 -19.72 4.19 -10.34
C PRO A 67 -18.57 3.50 -11.11
N ASP A 68 -18.93 2.72 -12.11
CA ASP A 68 -18.03 1.93 -12.95
C ASP A 68 -16.94 2.76 -13.67
N SER A 69 -17.13 4.09 -13.76
CA SER A 69 -16.13 5.04 -14.29
C SER A 69 -14.82 5.08 -13.49
N HIS A 70 -14.76 4.50 -12.28
CA HIS A 70 -13.51 4.32 -11.53
C HIS A 70 -12.62 3.20 -12.07
N LEU A 71 -13.09 2.41 -13.03
CA LEU A 71 -12.33 1.37 -13.70
C LEU A 71 -11.89 1.84 -15.09
N GLU A 72 -10.60 1.80 -15.34
CA GLU A 72 -10.01 2.19 -16.62
C GLU A 72 -9.15 1.05 -17.18
N SER A 73 -9.39 0.70 -18.46
CA SER A 73 -8.54 -0.23 -19.18
C SER A 73 -7.42 0.49 -19.94
N ALA A 74 -6.22 -0.07 -19.90
CA ALA A 74 -5.09 0.40 -20.70
C ALA A 74 -5.29 0.15 -22.22
N LYS A 75 -6.10 -0.84 -22.59
CA LYS A 75 -6.44 -1.14 -23.99
C LYS A 75 -7.79 -0.52 -24.33
N LYS A 76 -7.81 0.47 -25.22
CA LYS A 76 -9.04 1.07 -25.75
C LYS A 76 -9.74 0.06 -26.65
N GLY A 77 -10.83 -0.53 -26.16
CA GLY A 77 -11.75 -1.39 -26.92
C GLY A 77 -13.18 -0.90 -26.77
N PRO A 78 -14.14 -1.37 -27.63
CA PRO A 78 -15.54 -1.05 -27.43
C PRO A 78 -16.00 -1.56 -26.06
N PRO A 79 -16.93 -0.87 -25.38
CA PRO A 79 -17.43 -1.27 -24.07
C PRO A 79 -18.28 -2.54 -24.19
N SER A 80 -17.64 -3.68 -24.10
CA SER A 80 -18.31 -4.96 -23.89
C SER A 80 -17.86 -5.53 -22.56
N PHE A 81 -18.65 -5.31 -21.52
CA PHE A 81 -18.50 -5.90 -20.20
C PHE A 81 -17.06 -5.95 -19.65
N GLY A 82 -16.38 -4.84 -19.67
CA GLY A 82 -14.97 -4.74 -19.30
C GLY A 82 -14.02 -5.26 -20.40
N PRO A 83 -12.76 -4.82 -20.40
CA PRO A 83 -11.78 -5.38 -21.32
C PRO A 83 -11.55 -6.84 -20.93
N PRO A 84 -11.49 -7.77 -21.89
CA PRO A 84 -11.36 -9.20 -21.64
C PRO A 84 -10.12 -9.58 -20.81
N ASP A 85 -9.16 -8.66 -20.72
CA ASP A 85 -7.88 -8.89 -20.05
C ASP A 85 -7.73 -8.18 -18.68
N PHE A 86 -8.65 -7.25 -18.32
CA PHE A 86 -8.59 -6.54 -17.04
C PHE A 86 -9.49 -7.22 -15.99
N PRO A 87 -8.91 -7.81 -14.94
CA PRO A 87 -9.65 -8.72 -14.04
C PRO A 87 -10.39 -8.00 -12.91
N ALA A 88 -10.63 -6.70 -13.00
CA ALA A 88 -11.34 -5.95 -11.96
C ALA A 88 -12.85 -6.20 -11.93
N PHE A 89 -13.39 -6.95 -12.91
CA PHE A 89 -14.82 -7.15 -13.05
C PHE A 89 -15.29 -8.50 -12.53
N ALA A 90 -16.29 -8.50 -11.65
CA ALA A 90 -16.98 -9.69 -11.14
C ALA A 90 -18.47 -9.39 -10.88
N GLY A 91 -19.23 -9.05 -11.94
CA GLY A 91 -20.67 -8.76 -11.86
C GLY A 91 -21.04 -7.36 -11.39
N THR A 92 -20.31 -6.79 -10.44
CA THR A 92 -20.41 -5.36 -10.06
C THR A 92 -19.03 -4.73 -10.09
N MET A 93 -18.88 -3.62 -10.79
CA MET A 93 -17.64 -2.86 -10.92
C MET A 93 -17.56 -1.71 -9.90
N ALA A 94 -18.52 -1.63 -8.97
CA ALA A 94 -18.54 -0.56 -7.99
C ALA A 94 -17.41 -0.73 -6.97
N VAL A 95 -16.59 0.30 -6.80
CA VAL A 95 -15.69 0.43 -5.67
C VAL A 95 -16.49 0.86 -4.46
N GLU A 96 -16.37 0.14 -3.36
CA GLU A 96 -17.07 0.40 -2.10
C GLU A 96 -16.09 1.01 -1.10
N ARG A 97 -16.43 2.12 -0.46
CA ARG A 97 -15.75 2.57 0.74
C ARG A 97 -16.36 1.87 1.95
N VAL A 98 -15.65 0.88 2.48
CA VAL A 98 -16.19 0.00 3.54
C VAL A 98 -15.90 0.52 4.94
N ALA A 99 -14.90 1.38 5.11
CA ALA A 99 -14.59 2.04 6.38
C ALA A 99 -13.86 3.36 6.14
N THR A 100 -13.93 4.30 7.11
CA THR A 100 -13.20 5.58 7.08
C THR A 100 -12.94 6.08 8.50
N GLY A 101 -12.18 7.19 8.63
CA GLY A 101 -11.85 7.81 9.92
C GLY A 101 -10.47 7.44 10.43
N PHE A 102 -9.59 7.02 9.51
CA PHE A 102 -8.19 6.75 9.80
C PHE A 102 -7.33 7.97 9.47
N ARG A 103 -6.07 7.96 9.88
CA ARG A 103 -5.12 9.01 9.52
C ARG A 103 -4.20 8.61 8.39
N TRP A 104 -3.80 7.35 8.38
CA TRP A 104 -3.03 6.73 7.31
C TRP A 104 -3.23 5.21 7.38
N ALA A 105 -4.21 4.74 6.59
CA ALA A 105 -4.52 3.32 6.48
C ALA A 105 -3.46 2.63 5.61
N GLU A 106 -2.88 1.54 6.11
CA GLU A 106 -1.76 0.84 5.50
C GLU A 106 -1.73 -0.65 5.86
N GLY A 107 -0.90 -1.41 5.15
CA GLY A 107 -0.56 -2.80 5.46
C GLY A 107 -1.73 -3.74 5.64
N PRO A 108 -2.67 -3.81 4.71
CA PRO A 108 -3.84 -4.67 4.88
C PRO A 108 -3.48 -6.15 4.69
N VAL A 109 -4.07 -7.00 5.53
CA VAL A 109 -3.98 -8.45 5.43
C VAL A 109 -5.32 -9.09 5.79
N TYR A 110 -5.73 -10.11 5.02
CA TYR A 110 -7.00 -10.80 5.23
C TYR A 110 -6.83 -12.10 5.98
N PHE A 111 -7.61 -12.27 7.05
CA PHE A 111 -7.71 -13.49 7.84
C PHE A 111 -8.94 -14.28 7.44
N ALA A 112 -8.74 -15.33 6.64
CA ALA A 112 -9.81 -16.09 6.04
C ALA A 112 -10.68 -16.85 7.07
N ALA A 113 -10.07 -17.42 8.11
CA ALA A 113 -10.77 -18.17 9.14
C ALA A 113 -11.73 -17.27 9.96
N GLY A 114 -11.37 -16.00 10.17
CA GLY A 114 -12.19 -15.04 10.91
C GLY A 114 -12.96 -14.07 10.02
N ARG A 115 -12.78 -14.13 8.69
CA ARG A 115 -13.43 -13.28 7.69
C ARG A 115 -13.28 -11.80 8.01
N TYR A 116 -12.04 -11.37 8.29
CA TYR A 116 -11.74 -9.97 8.57
C TYR A 116 -10.42 -9.52 7.94
N VAL A 117 -10.33 -8.23 7.70
CA VAL A 117 -9.11 -7.54 7.31
C VAL A 117 -8.50 -6.88 8.53
N LEU A 118 -7.21 -7.11 8.77
CA LEU A 118 -6.40 -6.26 9.65
C LEU A 118 -5.65 -5.25 8.79
N PHE A 119 -5.51 -4.03 9.28
CA PHE A 119 -4.72 -2.99 8.64
C PHE A 119 -4.22 -1.99 9.67
N SER A 120 -3.11 -1.35 9.38
CA SER A 120 -2.51 -0.35 10.25
C SER A 120 -3.16 1.02 10.05
N ASP A 121 -3.41 1.73 11.13
CA ASP A 121 -3.66 3.17 11.16
C ASP A 121 -2.45 3.80 11.85
N ILE A 122 -1.39 4.01 11.05
CA ILE A 122 -0.03 4.22 11.51
C ILE A 122 0.09 5.39 12.50
N PRO A 123 -0.37 6.65 12.16
CA PRO A 123 -0.19 7.78 13.06
C PRO A 123 -1.00 7.68 14.35
N ASN A 124 -2.08 6.92 14.35
CA ASN A 124 -2.89 6.63 15.52
C ASN A 124 -2.33 5.48 16.37
N ASN A 125 -1.19 4.89 15.93
CA ASN A 125 -0.48 3.82 16.64
C ASN A 125 -1.37 2.63 16.98
N ARG A 126 -2.13 2.14 15.98
CA ARG A 126 -3.07 1.04 16.16
C ARG A 126 -3.19 0.17 14.91
N ILE A 127 -3.52 -1.11 15.10
CA ILE A 127 -4.01 -2.01 14.06
C ILE A 127 -5.53 -2.06 14.19
N MET A 128 -6.21 -1.85 13.07
CA MET A 128 -7.65 -1.91 12.95
C MET A 128 -8.09 -3.26 12.42
N ARG A 129 -9.33 -3.66 12.73
CA ARG A 129 -10.01 -4.83 12.19
C ARG A 129 -11.32 -4.42 11.54
N PHE A 130 -11.51 -4.80 10.29
CA PHE A 130 -12.77 -4.71 9.57
C PHE A 130 -13.34 -6.12 9.40
N CYS A 131 -14.50 -6.40 9.98
CA CYS A 131 -15.22 -7.67 9.86
C CYS A 131 -16.07 -7.65 8.59
N GLU A 132 -15.85 -8.64 7.70
CA GLU A 132 -16.54 -8.70 6.40
C GLU A 132 -18.03 -9.01 6.54
N ASP A 133 -18.42 -9.79 7.56
CA ASP A 133 -19.78 -10.28 7.74
C ASP A 133 -20.79 -9.19 8.12
N ASP A 134 -20.39 -8.22 8.93
CA ASP A 134 -21.27 -7.20 9.47
C ASP A 134 -20.79 -5.76 9.24
N GLY A 135 -19.61 -5.60 8.60
CA GLY A 135 -18.99 -4.31 8.37
C GLY A 135 -18.44 -3.63 9.62
N HIS A 136 -18.37 -4.35 10.76
CA HIS A 136 -17.91 -3.77 12.02
C HIS A 136 -16.42 -3.44 11.98
N VAL A 137 -16.08 -2.22 12.44
CA VAL A 137 -14.71 -1.75 12.57
C VAL A 137 -14.34 -1.63 14.04
N SER A 138 -13.22 -2.22 14.41
CA SER A 138 -12.72 -2.19 15.79
C SER A 138 -11.20 -2.06 15.83
N VAL A 139 -10.67 -1.64 16.97
CA VAL A 139 -9.23 -1.71 17.24
C VAL A 139 -8.88 -3.18 17.54
N TYR A 140 -7.91 -3.72 16.79
CA TYR A 140 -7.36 -5.05 17.03
C TYR A 140 -6.20 -5.01 18.04
N ARG A 141 -5.26 -4.06 17.87
CA ARG A 141 -4.10 -3.86 18.74
C ARG A 141 -3.74 -2.40 18.90
N GLN A 142 -3.55 -1.96 20.15
CA GLN A 142 -3.08 -0.62 20.50
C GLN A 142 -2.36 -0.66 21.86
N PRO A 143 -1.10 -0.16 21.98
CA PRO A 143 -0.29 0.42 20.92
C PRO A 143 0.19 -0.65 19.93
N SER A 144 0.38 -0.25 18.65
CA SER A 144 0.90 -1.11 17.59
C SER A 144 2.38 -0.85 17.30
N MET A 145 3.02 0.05 18.00
CA MET A 145 4.37 0.56 17.73
C MET A 145 4.48 1.19 16.33
N ASN A 146 3.42 1.91 15.91
CA ASN A 146 3.27 2.47 14.58
C ASN A 146 3.51 1.40 13.50
N SER A 147 2.80 0.26 13.64
CA SER A 147 2.88 -0.80 12.62
C SER A 147 2.53 -0.25 11.24
N ASN A 148 3.22 -0.74 10.22
CA ASN A 148 2.98 -0.43 8.82
C ASN A 148 2.47 -1.68 8.10
N GLY A 149 3.30 -2.37 7.31
CA GLY A 149 2.95 -3.57 6.58
C GLY A 149 2.62 -4.74 7.51
N ASN A 150 1.62 -5.52 7.12
CA ASN A 150 1.24 -6.74 7.80
C ASN A 150 1.08 -7.88 6.79
N THR A 151 1.42 -9.09 7.24
CA THR A 151 1.19 -10.33 6.50
C THR A 151 0.86 -11.45 7.47
N ILE A 152 0.61 -12.66 6.97
CA ILE A 152 0.42 -13.86 7.78
C ILE A 152 1.51 -14.88 7.49
N ASP A 153 1.90 -15.62 8.52
CA ASP A 153 2.79 -16.76 8.34
C ASP A 153 2.00 -18.04 7.94
N ARG A 154 2.72 -19.14 7.78
CA ARG A 154 2.11 -20.40 7.31
C ARG A 154 1.22 -21.09 8.36
N GLU A 155 1.28 -20.63 9.60
CA GLU A 155 0.40 -21.07 10.69
C GLU A 155 -0.77 -20.10 10.92
N GLY A 156 -0.91 -19.06 10.07
CA GLY A 156 -1.99 -18.08 10.17
C GLY A 156 -1.78 -17.02 11.25
N ARG A 157 -0.53 -16.83 11.75
CA ARG A 157 -0.20 -15.79 12.72
C ARG A 157 0.15 -14.48 12.04
N LEU A 158 -0.21 -13.38 12.68
CA LEU A 158 0.07 -12.04 12.17
C LEU A 158 1.56 -11.71 12.28
N ILE A 159 2.18 -11.34 11.17
CA ILE A 159 3.48 -10.70 11.09
C ILE A 159 3.26 -9.20 10.88
N SER A 160 3.93 -8.35 11.65
CA SER A 160 3.83 -6.89 11.56
C SER A 160 5.20 -6.24 11.48
N CYS A 161 5.35 -5.28 10.58
CA CYS A 161 6.48 -4.37 10.50
C CYS A 161 6.18 -3.16 11.38
N GLU A 162 7.00 -2.90 12.41
CA GLU A 162 6.74 -1.88 13.42
C GLU A 162 7.77 -0.74 13.30
N HIS A 163 7.33 0.44 12.87
CA HIS A 163 8.17 1.60 12.63
C HIS A 163 8.84 2.11 13.91
N SER A 164 8.06 2.46 14.95
CA SER A 164 8.61 2.93 16.23
C SER A 164 9.35 1.84 16.98
N GLY A 165 8.94 0.59 16.81
CA GLY A 165 9.63 -0.58 17.34
C GLY A 165 10.97 -0.83 16.66
N ARG A 166 11.12 -0.39 15.39
CA ARG A 166 12.26 -0.68 14.52
C ARG A 166 12.49 -2.19 14.43
N ARG A 167 11.41 -2.95 14.20
CA ARG A 167 11.42 -4.40 14.29
C ARG A 167 10.31 -5.04 13.46
N VAL A 168 10.49 -6.33 13.18
CA VAL A 168 9.44 -7.21 12.67
C VAL A 168 8.99 -8.10 13.82
N THR A 169 7.69 -8.24 14.01
CA THR A 169 7.09 -9.03 15.10
C THR A 169 6.10 -10.05 14.58
N ARG A 170 5.85 -11.08 15.38
CA ARG A 170 4.77 -12.05 15.19
C ARG A 170 3.85 -12.02 16.38
N THR A 171 2.55 -11.91 16.12
CA THR A 171 1.52 -12.12 17.14
C THR A 171 1.19 -13.59 17.21
N GLU A 172 1.48 -14.23 18.36
CA GLU A 172 1.22 -15.63 18.59
C GLU A 172 -0.29 -15.91 18.79
N LEU A 173 -0.69 -17.18 18.74
CA LEU A 173 -2.10 -17.56 18.89
C LEU A 173 -2.68 -17.24 20.28
N ASP A 174 -1.83 -17.11 21.30
CA ASP A 174 -2.22 -16.67 22.65
C ASP A 174 -2.23 -15.13 22.81
N GLY A 175 -1.93 -14.39 21.73
CA GLY A 175 -1.87 -12.93 21.73
C GLY A 175 -0.54 -12.34 22.18
N SER A 176 0.43 -13.14 22.59
CA SER A 176 1.78 -12.66 22.92
C SER A 176 2.53 -12.21 21.67
N ILE A 177 3.55 -11.36 21.86
CA ILE A 177 4.33 -10.80 20.75
C ILE A 177 5.74 -11.37 20.77
N THR A 178 6.13 -12.05 19.71
CA THR A 178 7.49 -12.53 19.48
C THR A 178 8.22 -11.54 18.54
N ILE A 179 9.41 -11.08 18.92
CA ILE A 179 10.30 -10.30 18.05
C ILE A 179 10.97 -11.27 17.09
N ILE A 180 10.78 -11.05 15.79
CA ILE A 180 11.40 -11.83 14.72
C ILE A 180 12.75 -11.25 14.34
N ALA A 181 12.84 -9.93 14.20
CA ALA A 181 14.07 -9.21 13.90
C ALA A 181 13.98 -7.78 14.42
N ASP A 182 15.01 -7.29 15.09
CA ASP A 182 15.15 -5.89 15.52
C ASP A 182 16.54 -5.31 15.22
N LYS A 183 17.48 -6.16 14.81
CA LYS A 183 18.89 -5.79 14.56
C LYS A 183 19.49 -6.59 13.41
N TYR A 184 20.45 -5.97 12.74
CA TYR A 184 21.35 -6.62 11.82
C TYR A 184 22.80 -6.19 12.12
N ASN A 185 23.71 -7.15 12.27
CA ASN A 185 25.12 -6.90 12.67
C ASN A 185 25.26 -6.02 13.92
N GLY A 186 24.40 -6.22 14.92
CA GLY A 186 24.42 -5.51 16.20
C GLY A 186 23.79 -4.09 16.17
N LYS A 187 23.48 -3.55 15.00
CA LYS A 187 22.82 -2.25 14.79
C LYS A 187 21.31 -2.46 14.64
N ARG A 188 20.50 -1.53 15.15
CA ARG A 188 19.04 -1.58 14.98
C ARG A 188 18.67 -1.48 13.51
N LEU A 189 17.57 -2.12 13.13
CA LEU A 189 16.92 -1.92 11.84
C LEU A 189 16.48 -0.45 11.68
N ASN A 190 16.26 0.02 10.46
CA ASN A 190 15.79 1.38 10.23
C ASN A 190 14.32 1.51 10.63
N SER A 191 13.40 1.12 9.79
CA SER A 191 11.97 1.05 10.10
C SER A 191 11.29 0.06 9.15
N PRO A 192 11.28 -1.25 9.49
CA PRO A 192 10.65 -2.26 8.65
C PRO A 192 9.28 -1.83 8.15
N ASN A 193 9.06 -1.98 6.83
CA ASN A 193 7.92 -1.39 6.14
C ASN A 193 6.90 -2.44 5.69
N ASP A 194 7.22 -3.36 4.78
CA ASP A 194 6.30 -4.42 4.33
C ASP A 194 7.01 -5.78 4.33
N ALA A 195 6.24 -6.87 4.36
CA ALA A 195 6.78 -8.21 4.50
C ALA A 195 5.97 -9.27 3.74
N VAL A 196 6.67 -10.35 3.34
CA VAL A 196 6.07 -11.57 2.81
C VAL A 196 6.68 -12.80 3.47
N VAL A 197 5.97 -13.93 3.42
CA VAL A 197 6.43 -15.22 3.97
C VAL A 197 6.46 -16.25 2.86
N THR A 198 7.65 -16.81 2.58
CA THR A 198 7.84 -17.87 1.60
C THR A 198 7.36 -19.24 2.11
N SER A 199 7.21 -20.22 1.21
CA SER A 199 6.69 -21.56 1.54
C SER A 199 7.55 -22.34 2.54
N ASP A 200 8.84 -22.00 2.67
CA ASP A 200 9.74 -22.53 3.69
C ASP A 200 9.57 -21.87 5.07
N GLY A 201 8.67 -20.88 5.18
CA GLY A 201 8.40 -20.11 6.40
C GLY A 201 9.34 -18.93 6.64
N ALA A 202 10.29 -18.65 5.73
CA ALA A 202 11.16 -17.50 5.86
C ALA A 202 10.40 -16.19 5.66
N ILE A 203 10.74 -15.19 6.47
CA ILE A 203 10.15 -13.85 6.44
C ILE A 203 11.10 -12.94 5.66
N TRP A 204 10.58 -12.30 4.61
CA TRP A 204 11.29 -11.32 3.81
C TRP A 204 10.66 -9.96 4.05
N PHE A 205 11.45 -8.93 4.31
CA PHE A 205 10.93 -7.60 4.61
C PHE A 205 11.83 -6.48 4.09
N THR A 206 11.23 -5.31 3.90
CA THR A 206 11.89 -4.07 3.47
C THR A 206 12.15 -3.18 4.67
N ASP A 207 13.27 -2.42 4.67
CA ASP A 207 13.72 -1.62 5.80
C ASP A 207 14.15 -0.18 5.40
N PRO A 208 13.21 0.63 4.86
CA PRO A 208 13.45 2.04 4.56
C PRO A 208 13.49 2.90 5.83
N ILE A 209 13.59 4.24 5.66
CA ILE A 209 13.66 5.16 6.81
C ILE A 209 12.35 5.91 7.13
N TYR A 210 11.23 5.56 6.52
CA TYR A 210 9.97 6.30 6.68
C TYR A 210 9.53 6.42 8.15
N GLY A 211 9.64 5.35 8.93
CA GLY A 211 9.24 5.34 10.34
C GLY A 211 10.18 6.09 11.28
N ILE A 212 11.39 6.45 10.83
CA ILE A 212 12.36 7.22 11.61
C ILE A 212 12.63 8.62 11.04
N GLY A 213 12.08 8.96 9.88
CA GLY A 213 12.24 10.28 9.24
C GLY A 213 11.47 11.41 9.92
N GLY A 214 10.48 11.10 10.75
CA GLY A 214 9.62 12.08 11.41
C GLY A 214 8.78 11.51 12.54
N TYR A 215 7.76 12.29 12.97
CA TYR A 215 6.87 11.91 14.08
C TYR A 215 5.44 11.54 13.62
N TYR A 216 5.21 11.43 12.32
CA TYR A 216 3.88 11.09 11.79
C TYR A 216 3.67 9.58 11.71
N GLU A 217 4.64 8.85 11.17
CA GLU A 217 4.56 7.40 11.00
C GLU A 217 5.41 6.61 12.01
N GLY A 218 6.08 7.31 12.93
CA GLY A 218 6.94 6.67 13.91
C GLY A 218 7.61 7.67 14.83
N ILE A 219 8.83 7.37 15.26
CA ILE A 219 9.63 8.21 16.15
C ILE A 219 10.92 8.57 15.42
N LYS A 220 11.15 9.89 15.24
CA LYS A 220 12.36 10.39 14.60
C LYS A 220 13.62 9.85 15.28
N ALA A 221 14.51 9.27 14.48
CA ALA A 221 15.80 8.75 14.91
C ALA A 221 16.80 8.81 13.76
N GLU A 222 18.09 8.72 14.08
CA GLU A 222 19.11 8.51 13.07
C GLU A 222 19.14 7.05 12.62
N PRO A 223 19.33 6.78 11.31
CA PRO A 223 19.52 5.43 10.81
C PRO A 223 20.81 4.83 11.35
N GLU A 224 20.73 3.61 11.86
CA GLU A 224 21.90 2.84 12.28
C GLU A 224 22.43 1.92 11.16
N GLN A 225 21.55 1.49 10.24
CA GLN A 225 21.95 0.81 9.02
C GLN A 225 22.36 1.83 7.97
N GLU A 226 23.48 1.57 7.28
CA GLU A 226 24.03 2.48 6.26
C GLU A 226 23.24 2.48 4.95
N LYS A 227 22.49 1.40 4.71
CA LYS A 227 21.69 1.16 3.51
C LYS A 227 20.25 0.81 3.88
N HIS A 228 19.37 1.04 2.94
CA HIS A 228 17.99 0.63 3.03
C HIS A 228 17.86 -0.75 2.37
N ASN A 229 17.83 -1.78 3.19
CA ASN A 229 17.98 -3.15 2.75
C ASN A 229 16.65 -3.87 2.59
N VAL A 230 16.67 -4.92 1.78
CA VAL A 230 15.70 -6.02 1.87
C VAL A 230 16.36 -7.16 2.62
N TYR A 231 15.70 -7.66 3.65
CA TYR A 231 16.20 -8.73 4.50
C TYR A 231 15.40 -10.03 4.34
N ARG A 232 16.03 -11.14 4.68
CA ARG A 232 15.42 -12.44 4.89
C ARG A 232 15.78 -12.96 6.28
N VAL A 233 14.79 -13.42 7.02
CA VAL A 233 14.96 -14.12 8.30
C VAL A 233 14.71 -15.59 8.10
N ASP A 234 15.65 -16.42 8.52
CA ASP A 234 15.51 -17.87 8.49
C ASP A 234 14.51 -18.32 9.58
N PRO A 235 13.50 -19.14 9.24
CA PRO A 235 12.44 -19.49 10.20
C PRO A 235 12.90 -20.43 11.29
N LYS A 236 14.03 -21.13 11.11
CA LYS A 236 14.53 -22.13 12.06
C LYS A 236 15.62 -21.58 12.95
N SER A 237 16.61 -20.90 12.37
CA SER A 237 17.75 -20.35 13.12
C SER A 237 17.49 -18.95 13.66
N GLY A 238 16.57 -18.20 13.03
CA GLY A 238 16.38 -16.76 13.29
C GLY A 238 17.47 -15.89 12.65
N ASP A 239 18.36 -16.48 11.84
CA ASP A 239 19.43 -15.71 11.18
C ASP A 239 18.84 -14.73 10.18
N ILE A 240 19.28 -13.49 10.28
CA ILE A 240 18.92 -12.42 9.36
C ILE A 240 20.02 -12.20 8.33
N LYS A 241 19.64 -12.03 7.06
CA LYS A 241 20.55 -11.76 5.94
C LYS A 241 20.03 -10.64 5.08
N VAL A 242 20.92 -9.78 4.58
CA VAL A 242 20.62 -8.86 3.48
C VAL A 242 20.53 -9.66 2.19
N VAL A 243 19.47 -9.44 1.42
CA VAL A 243 19.26 -10.10 0.11
C VAL A 243 19.30 -9.11 -1.04
N VAL A 244 18.99 -7.85 -0.80
CA VAL A 244 19.20 -6.73 -1.75
C VAL A 244 19.58 -5.49 -0.94
N ASP A 245 20.55 -4.70 -1.44
CA ASP A 245 21.13 -3.56 -0.73
C ASP A 245 21.36 -2.31 -1.62
N ASP A 246 20.69 -2.26 -2.77
CA ASP A 246 20.85 -1.21 -3.78
C ASP A 246 19.55 -0.43 -4.08
N PHE A 247 18.59 -0.47 -3.17
CA PHE A 247 17.40 0.37 -3.21
C PHE A 247 17.65 1.75 -2.59
N VAL A 248 16.91 2.76 -3.04
CA VAL A 248 16.87 4.07 -2.38
C VAL A 248 15.89 4.02 -1.21
N GLU A 249 14.62 3.66 -1.46
CA GLU A 249 13.60 3.46 -0.42
C GLU A 249 12.77 2.21 -0.76
N PRO A 250 13.24 1.01 -0.34
CA PRO A 250 12.49 -0.22 -0.57
C PRO A 250 11.19 -0.19 0.23
N ASN A 251 10.06 -0.45 -0.45
CA ASN A 251 8.72 -0.30 0.11
C ASN A 251 7.95 -1.63 0.00
N GLY A 252 6.87 -1.67 -0.74
CA GLY A 252 6.06 -2.88 -0.91
C GLY A 252 6.85 -4.06 -1.45
N ILE A 253 6.52 -5.26 -0.97
CA ILE A 253 7.15 -6.52 -1.34
C ILE A 253 6.10 -7.61 -1.62
N ALA A 254 6.27 -8.39 -2.69
CA ALA A 254 5.37 -9.48 -3.05
C ALA A 254 6.09 -10.66 -3.71
N LEU A 255 5.47 -11.84 -3.62
CA LEU A 255 5.92 -13.06 -4.31
C LEU A 255 5.03 -13.33 -5.53
N SER A 256 5.59 -13.94 -6.59
CA SER A 256 4.76 -14.60 -7.59
C SER A 256 4.04 -15.82 -7.00
N PRO A 257 2.92 -16.29 -7.62
CA PRO A 257 2.16 -17.43 -7.10
C PRO A 257 2.97 -18.72 -6.96
N ASP A 258 3.99 -18.89 -7.80
CA ASP A 258 4.91 -20.04 -7.83
C ASP A 258 6.19 -19.82 -7.02
N GLU A 259 6.31 -18.68 -6.36
CA GLU A 259 7.46 -18.24 -5.57
C GLU A 259 8.80 -18.27 -6.36
N LYS A 260 8.76 -18.09 -7.68
CA LYS A 260 9.97 -17.95 -8.51
C LYS A 260 10.37 -16.51 -8.77
N LYS A 261 9.53 -15.56 -8.40
CA LYS A 261 9.81 -14.13 -8.49
C LYS A 261 9.55 -13.45 -7.16
N LEU A 262 10.43 -12.51 -6.85
CA LEU A 262 10.23 -11.50 -5.82
C LEU A 262 10.06 -10.14 -6.51
N TYR A 263 9.04 -9.39 -6.10
CA TYR A 263 8.80 -8.02 -6.52
C TYR A 263 9.06 -7.10 -5.35
N VAL A 264 9.81 -6.01 -5.58
CA VAL A 264 10.08 -4.99 -4.55
C VAL A 264 9.95 -3.62 -5.20
N ILE A 265 9.24 -2.74 -4.53
CA ILE A 265 9.04 -1.36 -4.93
C ILE A 265 10.20 -0.50 -4.43
N ASP A 266 10.66 0.43 -5.27
CA ASP A 266 11.55 1.52 -4.89
C ASP A 266 10.80 2.84 -4.97
N THR A 267 10.45 3.38 -3.82
CA THR A 267 9.79 4.69 -3.69
C THR A 267 10.80 5.83 -3.53
N GLY A 268 12.01 5.64 -4.03
CA GLY A 268 13.14 6.55 -3.86
C GLY A 268 12.89 7.98 -4.34
N PHE A 269 11.91 8.20 -5.23
CA PHE A 269 11.51 9.54 -5.65
C PHE A 269 11.14 10.46 -4.48
N THR A 270 10.74 9.91 -3.32
CA THR A 270 10.49 10.68 -2.09
C THR A 270 11.74 11.39 -1.55
N ASP A 271 12.92 10.85 -1.85
CA ASP A 271 14.21 11.39 -1.43
C ASP A 271 14.83 12.36 -2.44
N GLY A 272 14.22 12.48 -3.61
CA GLY A 272 14.65 13.42 -4.62
C GLY A 272 14.16 13.12 -6.03
N PRO A 273 14.03 14.14 -6.89
CA PRO A 273 13.37 14.02 -8.19
C PRO A 273 14.11 13.14 -9.20
N ASN A 274 15.39 12.86 -8.97
CA ASN A 274 16.22 12.03 -9.84
C ASN A 274 16.23 10.56 -9.42
N ASN A 275 15.68 10.23 -8.24
CA ASN A 275 15.63 8.89 -7.73
C ASN A 275 14.50 8.08 -8.38
N PRO A 276 14.56 6.73 -8.29
CA PRO A 276 13.56 5.87 -8.90
C PRO A 276 12.16 6.02 -8.28
N SER A 277 11.14 5.81 -9.10
CA SER A 277 9.77 5.47 -8.71
C SER A 277 9.39 4.27 -9.55
N GLN A 278 9.66 3.07 -9.06
CA GLN A 278 9.59 1.85 -9.88
C GLN A 278 9.32 0.62 -9.04
N ILE A 279 8.96 -0.46 -9.70
CA ILE A 279 9.00 -1.80 -9.14
C ILE A 279 10.08 -2.63 -9.84
N ARG A 280 10.84 -3.36 -9.06
CA ARG A 280 11.85 -4.31 -9.57
C ARG A 280 11.39 -5.74 -9.35
N SER A 281 11.68 -6.61 -10.31
CA SER A 281 11.51 -8.06 -10.21
C SER A 281 12.85 -8.76 -10.14
N PHE A 282 12.89 -9.84 -9.34
CA PHE A 282 14.05 -10.68 -9.16
C PHE A 282 13.66 -12.14 -9.38
N ASP A 283 14.58 -12.95 -9.90
CA ASP A 283 14.45 -14.40 -9.80
C ASP A 283 14.69 -14.82 -8.35
N LEU A 284 13.79 -15.63 -7.80
CA LEU A 284 13.83 -16.08 -6.41
C LEU A 284 14.15 -17.57 -6.34
N ASP A 285 15.16 -17.91 -5.57
CA ASP A 285 15.45 -19.27 -5.12
C ASP A 285 15.12 -19.37 -3.62
N VAL A 286 13.95 -19.91 -3.31
CA VAL A 286 13.48 -20.07 -1.92
C VAL A 286 14.40 -20.99 -1.14
N SER A 287 14.88 -22.07 -1.78
CA SER A 287 15.73 -23.09 -1.12
C SER A 287 17.10 -22.54 -0.75
N ALA A 288 17.67 -21.68 -1.58
CA ALA A 288 18.94 -21.01 -1.31
C ALA A 288 18.77 -19.72 -0.48
N GLY A 289 17.53 -19.22 -0.34
CA GLY A 289 17.23 -17.94 0.30
C GLY A 289 17.92 -16.76 -0.39
N LYS A 290 17.88 -16.74 -1.73
CA LYS A 290 18.61 -15.77 -2.57
C LYS A 290 17.75 -15.25 -3.70
N VAL A 291 18.10 -14.06 -4.17
CA VAL A 291 17.55 -13.46 -5.39
C VAL A 291 18.66 -13.18 -6.41
N SER A 292 18.27 -13.11 -7.68
CA SER A 292 19.18 -12.83 -8.81
C SER A 292 18.42 -12.15 -9.95
N ASN A 293 19.11 -11.78 -11.03
CA ASN A 293 18.53 -11.27 -12.26
C ASN A 293 17.55 -10.10 -12.04
N SER A 294 17.97 -9.09 -11.26
CA SER A 294 17.21 -7.87 -11.04
C SER A 294 16.85 -7.17 -12.35
N LYS A 295 15.58 -6.81 -12.50
CA LYS A 295 15.06 -6.04 -13.64
C LYS A 295 14.04 -5.03 -13.17
N VAL A 296 14.01 -3.86 -13.81
CA VAL A 296 12.85 -2.96 -13.70
C VAL A 296 11.66 -3.67 -14.33
N PHE A 297 10.61 -3.86 -13.55
CA PHE A 297 9.37 -4.48 -13.99
C PHE A 297 8.42 -3.43 -14.58
N ALA A 298 8.29 -2.29 -13.88
CA ALA A 298 7.55 -1.12 -14.35
C ALA A 298 8.07 0.15 -13.68
N ASP A 299 8.12 1.23 -14.44
CA ASP A 299 8.35 2.59 -13.94
C ASP A 299 7.02 3.29 -13.72
N MET A 300 6.95 4.13 -12.67
CA MET A 300 5.79 4.97 -12.44
C MET A 300 6.01 6.35 -13.08
N PRO A 301 4.98 6.91 -13.75
CA PRO A 301 5.08 8.27 -14.27
C PRO A 301 5.17 9.25 -13.09
N LYS A 302 6.27 9.98 -13.04
CA LYS A 302 6.48 11.01 -12.00
C LYS A 302 5.48 12.17 -12.20
N PRO A 303 4.98 12.78 -11.12
CA PRO A 303 5.42 12.65 -9.74
C PRO A 303 4.75 11.49 -8.95
N SER A 304 3.91 10.66 -9.56
CA SER A 304 3.28 9.55 -8.84
C SER A 304 4.31 8.54 -8.35
N ILE A 305 4.05 7.97 -7.19
CA ILE A 305 4.84 6.91 -6.60
C ILE A 305 3.98 5.67 -6.39
N THR A 306 4.63 4.52 -6.27
CA THR A 306 3.99 3.26 -5.87
C THR A 306 4.50 2.86 -4.49
N ASP A 307 3.64 2.18 -3.71
CA ASP A 307 3.88 1.88 -2.30
C ASP A 307 3.70 0.38 -2.01
N GLY A 308 2.47 -0.13 -2.00
CA GLY A 308 2.17 -1.53 -1.80
C GLY A 308 2.02 -2.33 -3.10
N VAL A 309 2.30 -3.64 -3.03
CA VAL A 309 2.19 -4.57 -4.16
C VAL A 309 1.62 -5.91 -3.72
N ARG A 310 0.76 -6.51 -4.54
CA ARG A 310 0.28 -7.90 -4.38
C ARG A 310 0.20 -8.58 -5.75
N THR A 311 0.09 -9.91 -5.75
CA THR A 311 -0.09 -10.71 -6.97
C THR A 311 -1.39 -11.50 -6.91
N ASP A 312 -1.94 -11.83 -8.08
CA ASP A 312 -3.05 -12.77 -8.20
C ASP A 312 -2.58 -14.17 -8.64
N THR A 313 -3.50 -15.13 -8.68
CA THR A 313 -3.18 -16.53 -9.03
C THR A 313 -2.69 -16.72 -10.46
N ASP A 314 -2.95 -15.77 -11.35
CA ASP A 314 -2.48 -15.78 -12.73
C ASP A 314 -1.12 -15.07 -12.88
N GLY A 315 -0.55 -14.58 -11.77
CA GLY A 315 0.74 -13.91 -11.73
C GLY A 315 0.70 -12.43 -12.14
N ARG A 316 -0.50 -11.83 -12.28
CA ARG A 316 -0.59 -10.38 -12.49
C ARG A 316 -0.14 -9.65 -11.23
N VAL A 317 0.44 -8.48 -11.43
CA VAL A 317 0.98 -7.65 -10.36
C VAL A 317 0.09 -6.43 -10.17
N TRP A 318 -0.39 -6.26 -8.94
CA TRP A 318 -1.31 -5.19 -8.53
C TRP A 318 -0.55 -4.21 -7.65
N LEU A 319 -0.48 -2.95 -8.08
CA LEU A 319 0.28 -1.88 -7.43
C LEU A 319 -0.64 -0.80 -6.91
N SER A 320 -0.37 -0.32 -5.70
CA SER A 320 -0.91 0.95 -5.23
C SER A 320 -0.17 2.12 -5.88
N VAL A 321 -0.87 3.21 -6.16
CA VAL A 321 -0.29 4.42 -6.76
C VAL A 321 -0.90 5.65 -6.09
N GLY A 322 -0.07 6.66 -5.85
CA GLY A 322 -0.53 7.93 -5.29
C GLY A 322 0.53 9.01 -5.24
N TRP A 323 0.26 10.06 -4.47
CA TRP A 323 1.11 11.24 -4.21
C TRP A 323 1.48 12.08 -5.43
N GLY A 324 0.90 11.82 -6.58
CA GLY A 324 1.13 12.58 -7.80
C GLY A 324 -0.08 13.39 -8.22
N ASP A 325 -0.54 13.14 -9.44
CA ASP A 325 -1.82 13.63 -9.91
C ASP A 325 -2.96 12.85 -9.25
N PRO A 326 -3.92 13.50 -8.57
CA PRO A 326 -5.08 12.82 -7.98
C PRO A 326 -5.88 11.96 -8.96
N ASN A 327 -5.82 12.24 -10.26
CA ASN A 327 -6.45 11.41 -11.29
C ASN A 327 -5.69 10.09 -11.54
N GLU A 328 -4.48 9.96 -11.02
CA GLU A 328 -3.66 8.76 -11.12
C GLU A 328 -3.71 7.92 -9.82
N ASP A 329 -4.29 8.46 -8.74
CA ASP A 329 -4.43 7.75 -7.47
C ASP A 329 -5.31 6.51 -7.63
N GLY A 330 -4.85 5.39 -7.06
CA GLY A 330 -5.59 4.15 -7.14
C GLY A 330 -4.74 2.89 -7.22
N VAL A 331 -5.23 1.90 -7.95
CA VAL A 331 -4.56 0.62 -8.15
C VAL A 331 -4.30 0.40 -9.64
N ARG A 332 -3.11 -0.08 -9.97
CA ARG A 332 -2.76 -0.52 -11.33
C ARG A 332 -2.54 -2.02 -11.36
N CYS A 333 -3.04 -2.67 -12.42
CA CYS A 333 -2.86 -4.08 -12.67
C CYS A 333 -1.98 -4.29 -13.90
N TYR A 334 -0.94 -5.10 -13.75
CA TYR A 334 0.02 -5.41 -14.82
C TYR A 334 0.01 -6.91 -15.13
N THR A 335 0.29 -7.25 -16.39
CA THR A 335 0.59 -8.64 -16.77
C THR A 335 1.86 -9.12 -16.06
N PRO A 336 2.12 -10.45 -15.99
CA PRO A 336 3.41 -10.97 -15.52
C PRO A 336 4.63 -10.46 -16.31
N ALA A 337 4.42 -9.95 -17.52
CA ALA A 337 5.46 -9.37 -18.37
C ALA A 337 5.70 -7.87 -18.13
N GLY A 338 4.89 -7.20 -17.28
CA GLY A 338 5.01 -5.79 -16.95
C GLY A 338 4.17 -4.85 -17.85
N GLU A 339 3.23 -5.37 -18.63
CA GLU A 339 2.32 -4.55 -19.43
C GLU A 339 1.12 -4.11 -18.58
N LEU A 340 0.80 -2.82 -18.58
CA LEU A 340 -0.37 -2.29 -17.87
C LEU A 340 -1.67 -2.79 -18.50
N LEU A 341 -2.51 -3.46 -17.71
CA LEU A 341 -3.83 -3.94 -18.12
C LEU A 341 -4.93 -2.90 -17.83
N GLY A 342 -4.85 -2.20 -16.71
CA GLY A 342 -5.85 -1.22 -16.34
C GLY A 342 -5.63 -0.61 -14.96
N LYS A 343 -6.54 0.29 -14.59
CA LYS A 343 -6.51 1.06 -13.34
C LYS A 343 -7.84 0.99 -12.62
N ILE A 344 -7.80 1.03 -11.30
CA ILE A 344 -8.93 1.29 -10.41
C ILE A 344 -8.66 2.64 -9.75
N HIS A 345 -9.44 3.66 -10.10
CA HIS A 345 -9.31 4.98 -9.51
C HIS A 345 -9.92 5.01 -8.12
N ILE A 346 -9.16 5.54 -7.16
CA ILE A 346 -9.59 5.76 -5.78
C ILE A 346 -9.45 7.25 -5.49
N PRO A 347 -10.45 7.89 -4.84
CA PRO A 347 -10.43 9.34 -4.60
C PRO A 347 -9.46 9.76 -3.47
N GLU A 348 -8.61 8.89 -3.04
CA GLU A 348 -7.57 9.10 -2.04
C GLU A 348 -6.28 8.44 -2.52
N THR A 349 -5.13 8.97 -2.10
CA THR A 349 -3.84 8.32 -2.30
C THR A 349 -3.88 6.90 -1.72
N VAL A 350 -3.51 5.92 -2.53
CA VAL A 350 -3.52 4.51 -2.14
C VAL A 350 -2.14 4.09 -1.65
N ALA A 351 -2.09 3.63 -0.40
CA ALA A 351 -0.87 3.15 0.23
C ALA A 351 -0.64 1.65 -0.06
N ASN A 352 -1.63 0.80 0.19
CA ASN A 352 -1.45 -0.65 0.06
C ASN A 352 -2.77 -1.36 -0.25
N LEU A 353 -2.70 -2.67 -0.53
CA LEU A 353 -3.85 -3.47 -0.92
C LEU A 353 -3.66 -4.94 -0.49
N CYS A 354 -4.77 -5.67 -0.33
CA CYS A 354 -4.73 -7.12 -0.17
C CYS A 354 -5.96 -7.78 -0.78
N PHE A 355 -5.81 -9.00 -1.23
CA PHE A 355 -6.95 -9.84 -1.61
C PHE A 355 -7.55 -10.51 -0.39
N GLY A 356 -8.87 -10.56 -0.34
CA GLY A 356 -9.65 -11.21 0.70
C GLY A 356 -11.00 -11.68 0.20
N GLY A 357 -11.95 -11.84 1.12
CA GLY A 357 -13.25 -12.45 0.83
C GLY A 357 -13.20 -13.95 0.75
N GLN A 358 -14.36 -14.59 0.82
CA GLN A 358 -14.50 -16.06 0.86
C GLN A 358 -13.85 -16.74 -0.36
N GLN A 359 -13.89 -16.10 -1.52
CA GLN A 359 -13.29 -16.60 -2.77
C GLN A 359 -11.91 -15.99 -3.04
N ARG A 360 -11.36 -15.16 -2.12
CA ARG A 360 -10.12 -14.40 -2.30
C ARG A 360 -10.10 -13.49 -3.53
N ASN A 361 -11.27 -13.04 -3.96
CA ASN A 361 -11.48 -12.19 -5.13
C ASN A 361 -12.04 -10.81 -4.78
N ARG A 362 -12.02 -10.43 -3.51
CA ARG A 362 -12.34 -9.09 -3.06
C ARG A 362 -11.05 -8.36 -2.73
N LEU A 363 -10.72 -7.36 -3.54
CA LEU A 363 -9.53 -6.54 -3.34
C LEU A 363 -9.87 -5.45 -2.32
N TYR A 364 -9.22 -5.46 -1.16
CA TYR A 364 -9.26 -4.41 -0.15
C TYR A 364 -8.11 -3.45 -0.40
N ILE A 365 -8.40 -2.15 -0.33
CA ILE A 365 -7.49 -1.09 -0.74
C ILE A 365 -7.43 -0.05 0.39
N CYS A 366 -6.25 0.17 0.94
CA CYS A 366 -6.00 1.23 1.90
C CYS A 366 -5.76 2.55 1.17
N GLY A 367 -6.79 3.40 1.14
CA GLY A 367 -6.66 4.82 0.86
C GLY A 367 -6.17 5.54 2.12
N SER A 368 -5.81 6.81 2.00
CA SER A 368 -5.21 7.58 3.11
C SER A 368 -6.04 7.53 4.40
N THR A 369 -7.34 7.81 4.30
CA THR A 369 -8.24 7.90 5.47
C THR A 369 -9.29 6.80 5.51
N SER A 370 -9.32 5.92 4.51
CA SER A 370 -10.40 4.97 4.29
C SER A 370 -9.91 3.60 3.85
N LEU A 371 -10.72 2.59 4.10
CA LEU A 371 -10.60 1.26 3.50
C LEU A 371 -11.65 1.12 2.40
N TYR A 372 -11.21 0.77 1.21
CA TYR A 372 -12.06 0.50 0.05
C TYR A 372 -12.06 -0.98 -0.28
N ALA A 373 -13.06 -1.43 -1.04
CA ALA A 373 -13.13 -2.79 -1.56
C ALA A 373 -13.76 -2.83 -2.95
N VAL A 374 -13.30 -3.74 -3.78
CA VAL A 374 -13.87 -4.03 -5.10
C VAL A 374 -13.77 -5.53 -5.38
N TYR A 375 -14.78 -6.10 -6.03
CA TYR A 375 -14.71 -7.48 -6.49
C TYR A 375 -13.91 -7.57 -7.78
N THR A 376 -13.07 -8.60 -7.88
CA THR A 376 -12.29 -8.94 -9.07
C THR A 376 -12.74 -10.28 -9.63
N SER A 377 -12.47 -10.53 -10.92
CA SER A 377 -12.70 -11.82 -11.56
C SER A 377 -11.58 -12.85 -11.30
N VAL A 378 -10.57 -12.46 -10.52
CA VAL A 378 -9.41 -13.29 -10.19
C VAL A 378 -9.24 -13.42 -8.68
N GLN A 379 -8.43 -14.37 -8.26
CA GLN A 379 -8.13 -14.62 -6.85
C GLN A 379 -6.70 -14.12 -6.50
N GLY A 380 -6.52 -13.62 -5.29
CA GLY A 380 -5.20 -13.32 -4.77
C GLY A 380 -4.33 -14.57 -4.62
N SER A 381 -3.04 -14.41 -4.88
CA SER A 381 -2.07 -15.51 -4.82
C SER A 381 -1.70 -15.92 -3.40
N MET A 382 -1.78 -15.00 -2.43
CA MET A 382 -1.39 -15.27 -1.04
C MET A 382 -2.23 -16.41 -0.47
N LYS A 383 -1.55 -17.46 -0.03
CA LYS A 383 -2.14 -18.58 0.70
C LYS A 383 -1.73 -18.43 2.16
N PRO A 384 -2.67 -18.60 3.09
CA PRO A 384 -2.31 -18.69 4.50
C PRO A 384 -1.47 -19.95 4.78
#